data_5be636b24300f29a595a66d0814e9d75
#
_entry.id   5be636b24300f29a595a66d0814e9d75
#
_cell.length_a   1.000
_cell.length_b   1.000
_cell.length_c   1.000
_cell.angle_alpha   90.00
_cell.angle_beta   90.00
_cell.angle_gamma   90.00
#
_symmetry.space_group_name_H-M   'P 1'
#
loop_
_entity.id
_entity.type
_entity.pdbx_description
1 polymer ?
#
loop_
_entity_poly.entity_id
_entity_poly.type
_entity_poly.pdbx_seq_one_letter_code
_entity_poly.pdbx_strand_id
1 'polypeptide(L)'
;MILDEDLLTFLNISILPQVYDTIAGSFSDSRYAPWPGVMRFLKSLPPGSWGADIGCGNGKYLVAVAQNNLLLSPLLASDTSIRLLDHVRGRGFDAVAANLLALPYRSGLLDFFICVAVLHHLATPQRRLDGIKSMASLLKGGGLGLIQVWAKDQHWKGKSTMYLKSGKFESTEGVVMEEVAVPGGGKIPLQKLRTPFVATDVLLPWNAVNKKVETPNKVALMRYYHVFETGELENLIAQVSCLELVESVYEQGNWSAIVRKIEPTLGENNNE
;
A
#
# COMPACT_ATOMS: atom_id res chain seq x y z
N MET A 1 0.77 -5.32 22.59
CA MET A 1 1.96 -6.20 22.56
C MET A 1 2.89 -5.64 21.52
N ILE A 2 4.07 -5.17 21.93
CA ILE A 2 5.07 -4.63 20.99
C ILE A 2 5.78 -5.85 20.39
N LEU A 3 5.59 -6.07 19.10
CA LEU A 3 6.31 -7.11 18.37
C LEU A 3 7.77 -6.68 18.25
N ASP A 4 8.70 -7.64 18.37
CA ASP A 4 10.14 -7.41 18.24
C ASP A 4 10.48 -6.84 16.84
N GLU A 5 11.37 -5.85 16.79
CA GLU A 5 11.74 -5.15 15.56
C GLU A 5 12.43 -6.08 14.54
N ASP A 6 13.16 -7.09 15.01
CA ASP A 6 13.79 -8.11 14.17
C ASP A 6 12.76 -9.00 13.48
N LEU A 7 11.68 -9.36 14.17
CA LEU A 7 10.58 -10.12 13.66
C LEU A 7 9.82 -9.35 12.58
N LEU A 8 9.56 -8.07 12.84
CA LEU A 8 8.81 -7.20 11.94
C LEU A 8 9.62 -6.87 10.68
N THR A 9 10.94 -6.80 10.82
CA THR A 9 11.88 -6.72 9.71
C THR A 9 11.86 -7.98 8.87
N PHE A 10 11.84 -9.16 9.49
CA PHE A 10 11.75 -10.46 8.80
C PHE A 10 10.46 -10.60 8.00
N LEU A 11 9.30 -10.21 8.55
CA LEU A 11 8.02 -10.22 7.85
C LEU A 11 8.02 -9.33 6.61
N ASN A 12 8.63 -8.14 6.68
CA ASN A 12 8.61 -7.17 5.59
C ASN A 12 9.70 -7.41 4.52
N ILE A 13 10.89 -7.85 4.92
CA ILE A 13 12.02 -7.96 4.00
C ILE A 13 12.08 -9.35 3.36
N SER A 14 11.79 -10.39 4.13
CA SER A 14 11.99 -11.76 3.67
C SER A 14 10.72 -12.45 3.22
N ILE A 15 9.61 -12.29 3.95
CA ILE A 15 8.37 -13.04 3.67
C ILE A 15 7.51 -12.34 2.62
N LEU A 16 7.27 -11.05 2.74
CA LEU A 16 6.31 -10.37 1.90
C LEU A 16 6.64 -10.39 0.41
N PRO A 17 7.90 -10.10 -0.04
CA PRO A 17 8.27 -10.21 -1.44
C PRO A 17 8.11 -11.64 -1.97
N GLN A 18 8.51 -12.65 -1.20
CA GLN A 18 8.38 -14.06 -1.60
C GLN A 18 6.91 -14.50 -1.74
N VAL A 19 6.03 -14.02 -0.87
CA VAL A 19 4.59 -14.28 -0.98
C VAL A 19 4.05 -13.66 -2.26
N TYR A 20 4.36 -12.39 -2.56
CA TYR A 20 3.90 -11.73 -3.77
C TYR A 20 4.50 -12.33 -5.03
N ASP A 21 5.76 -12.77 -5.01
CA ASP A 21 6.35 -13.54 -6.12
C ASP A 21 5.60 -14.86 -6.38
N THR A 22 5.24 -15.57 -5.31
CA THR A 22 4.51 -16.85 -5.42
C THR A 22 3.10 -16.66 -5.98
N ILE A 23 2.41 -15.58 -5.59
CA ILE A 23 1.01 -15.34 -5.99
C ILE A 23 0.86 -14.45 -7.23
N ALA A 24 1.96 -13.97 -7.82
CA ALA A 24 1.96 -12.90 -8.84
C ALA A 24 0.97 -13.14 -9.99
N GLY A 25 0.88 -14.37 -10.52
CA GLY A 25 -0.06 -14.71 -11.59
C GLY A 25 -1.51 -14.52 -11.15
N SER A 26 -1.94 -15.20 -10.08
CA SER A 26 -3.31 -15.11 -9.57
C SER A 26 -3.66 -13.73 -8.99
N PHE A 27 -2.66 -13.01 -8.49
CA PHE A 27 -2.82 -11.62 -8.07
C PHE A 27 -3.12 -10.72 -9.26
N SER A 28 -2.37 -10.85 -10.35
CA SER A 28 -2.54 -10.07 -11.57
C SER A 28 -3.94 -10.28 -12.17
N ASP A 29 -4.44 -11.51 -12.20
CA ASP A 29 -5.77 -11.86 -12.72
C ASP A 29 -6.91 -11.25 -11.91
N SER A 30 -6.70 -11.03 -10.61
CA SER A 30 -7.73 -10.51 -9.68
C SER A 30 -7.69 -8.99 -9.44
N ARG A 31 -6.64 -8.28 -9.87
CA ARG A 31 -6.37 -6.87 -9.54
C ARG A 31 -6.20 -5.99 -10.78
N TYR A 32 -7.16 -6.05 -11.70
CA TYR A 32 -7.13 -5.29 -12.96
C TYR A 32 -7.81 -3.91 -12.89
N ALA A 33 -8.86 -3.76 -12.09
CA ALA A 33 -9.61 -2.51 -12.03
C ALA A 33 -8.92 -1.44 -11.14
N PRO A 34 -8.67 -0.23 -11.64
CA PRO A 34 -8.16 0.87 -10.83
C PRO A 34 -9.24 1.41 -9.88
N TRP A 35 -8.83 1.90 -8.71
CA TRP A 35 -9.73 2.53 -7.76
C TRP A 35 -10.22 3.88 -8.28
N PRO A 36 -11.54 4.20 -8.19
CA PRO A 36 -12.07 5.46 -8.68
C PRO A 36 -11.43 6.69 -8.06
N GLY A 37 -11.15 6.68 -6.74
CA GLY A 37 -10.48 7.77 -6.03
C GLY A 37 -9.09 8.06 -6.58
N VAL A 38 -8.29 7.01 -6.83
CA VAL A 38 -6.96 7.16 -7.44
C VAL A 38 -7.04 7.72 -8.86
N MET A 39 -8.02 7.26 -9.65
CA MET A 39 -8.22 7.80 -11.00
C MET A 39 -8.69 9.25 -10.99
N ARG A 40 -9.50 9.68 -10.01
CA ARG A 40 -9.86 11.11 -9.84
C ARG A 40 -8.60 11.94 -9.58
N PHE A 41 -7.72 11.49 -8.67
CA PHE A 41 -6.45 12.16 -8.40
C PHE A 41 -5.57 12.25 -9.65
N LEU A 42 -5.33 11.15 -10.36
CA LEU A 42 -4.50 11.15 -11.57
C LEU A 42 -5.05 12.07 -12.67
N LYS A 43 -6.39 12.14 -12.82
CA LYS A 43 -7.05 13.03 -13.78
C LYS A 43 -7.03 14.51 -13.40
N SER A 44 -6.81 14.84 -12.12
CA SER A 44 -6.71 16.22 -11.64
C SER A 44 -5.32 16.83 -11.80
N LEU A 45 -4.32 16.01 -12.11
CA LEU A 45 -2.94 16.48 -12.25
C LEU A 45 -2.75 17.27 -13.56
N PRO A 46 -1.92 18.32 -13.53
CA PRO A 46 -1.60 19.10 -14.75
C PRO A 46 -0.97 18.22 -15.84
N PRO A 47 -1.22 18.53 -17.13
CA PRO A 47 -0.53 17.86 -18.22
C PRO A 47 1.00 17.99 -18.10
N GLY A 48 1.70 16.90 -18.43
CA GLY A 48 3.16 16.84 -18.35
C GLY A 48 3.69 16.54 -16.95
N SER A 49 2.83 16.41 -15.92
CA SER A 49 3.27 16.07 -14.56
C SER A 49 4.05 14.76 -14.55
N TRP A 50 5.20 14.78 -13.87
CA TRP A 50 6.08 13.63 -13.71
C TRP A 50 5.93 13.01 -12.33
N GLY A 51 5.68 11.70 -12.29
CA GLY A 51 5.39 11.05 -11.03
C GLY A 51 5.82 9.60 -10.95
N ALA A 52 5.51 8.97 -9.79
CA ALA A 52 5.83 7.58 -9.52
C ALA A 52 4.62 6.79 -9.00
N ASP A 53 4.53 5.53 -9.41
CA ASP A 53 3.68 4.49 -8.81
C ASP A 53 4.56 3.61 -7.90
N ILE A 54 4.46 3.84 -6.59
CA ILE A 54 5.30 3.21 -5.57
C ILE A 54 4.57 2.01 -4.99
N GLY A 55 5.13 0.80 -5.21
CA GLY A 55 4.45 -0.45 -5.01
C GLY A 55 3.43 -0.70 -6.12
N CYS A 56 3.88 -0.59 -7.36
CA CYS A 56 3.03 -0.61 -8.56
C CYS A 56 2.34 -1.96 -8.81
N GLY A 57 2.77 -3.03 -8.12
CA GLY A 57 2.25 -4.37 -8.29
C GLY A 57 2.37 -4.84 -9.75
N ASN A 58 1.25 -5.22 -10.33
CA ASN A 58 1.17 -5.63 -11.74
C ASN A 58 1.09 -4.46 -12.74
N GLY A 59 1.27 -3.21 -12.31
CA GLY A 59 1.27 -2.02 -13.18
C GLY A 59 -0.11 -1.55 -13.62
N LYS A 60 -1.17 -1.83 -12.86
CA LYS A 60 -2.54 -1.47 -13.27
C LYS A 60 -2.74 0.04 -13.49
N TYR A 61 -2.03 0.91 -12.75
CA TYR A 61 -2.15 2.35 -12.92
C TYR A 61 -1.35 2.87 -14.10
N LEU A 62 -0.21 2.25 -14.45
CA LEU A 62 0.48 2.54 -15.71
C LEU A 62 -0.43 2.25 -16.91
N VAL A 63 -1.07 1.07 -16.91
CA VAL A 63 -2.06 0.70 -17.94
C VAL A 63 -3.23 1.67 -17.96
N ALA A 64 -3.77 2.03 -16.78
CA ALA A 64 -4.91 2.93 -16.69
C ALA A 64 -4.58 4.35 -17.20
N VAL A 65 -3.38 4.87 -16.90
CA VAL A 65 -2.92 6.17 -17.43
C VAL A 65 -2.86 6.13 -18.96
N ALA A 66 -2.25 5.08 -19.52
CA ALA A 66 -2.15 4.93 -20.99
C ALA A 66 -3.51 4.77 -21.65
N GLN A 67 -4.38 3.88 -21.13
CA GLN A 67 -5.71 3.63 -21.71
C GLN A 67 -6.68 4.82 -21.63
N ASN A 68 -6.53 5.67 -20.60
CA ASN A 68 -7.33 6.89 -20.48
C ASN A 68 -6.71 8.10 -21.18
N ASN A 69 -5.58 7.92 -21.89
CA ASN A 69 -4.84 9.01 -22.57
C ASN A 69 -4.57 10.20 -21.63
N LEU A 70 -4.20 9.92 -20.37
CA LEU A 70 -3.85 10.99 -19.45
C LEU A 70 -2.53 11.62 -19.91
N LEU A 71 -2.52 12.95 -20.01
CA LEU A 71 -1.37 13.73 -20.49
C LEU A 71 -0.28 13.85 -19.41
N LEU A 72 0.05 12.77 -18.76
CA LEU A 72 1.13 12.67 -17.77
C LEU A 72 2.42 12.21 -18.46
N SER A 73 3.56 12.61 -17.92
CA SER A 73 4.84 12.00 -18.29
C SER A 73 4.85 10.51 -17.93
N PRO A 74 5.69 9.67 -18.54
CA PRO A 74 5.80 8.27 -18.16
C PRO A 74 6.05 8.13 -16.66
N LEU A 75 5.25 7.29 -15.99
CA LEU A 75 5.37 7.04 -14.56
C LEU A 75 6.62 6.22 -14.26
N LEU A 76 7.41 6.68 -13.29
CA LEU A 76 8.37 5.81 -12.63
C LEU A 76 7.58 4.75 -11.84
N ALA A 77 7.98 3.49 -11.95
CA ALA A 77 7.29 2.41 -11.27
C ALA A 77 8.26 1.54 -10.47
N SER A 78 7.86 1.17 -9.25
CA SER A 78 8.67 0.29 -8.41
C SER A 78 7.81 -0.66 -7.58
N ASP A 79 8.33 -1.87 -7.35
CA ASP A 79 7.76 -2.87 -6.45
C ASP A 79 8.89 -3.74 -5.89
N THR A 80 8.63 -4.42 -4.77
CA THR A 80 9.59 -5.38 -4.20
C THR A 80 9.53 -6.75 -4.87
N SER A 81 8.39 -7.12 -5.46
CA SER A 81 8.17 -8.41 -6.12
C SER A 81 8.67 -8.40 -7.56
N ILE A 82 9.72 -9.15 -7.81
CA ILE A 82 10.30 -9.31 -9.17
C ILE A 82 9.25 -9.91 -10.12
N ARG A 83 8.47 -10.88 -9.66
CA ARG A 83 7.46 -11.54 -10.49
C ARG A 83 6.29 -10.62 -10.86
N LEU A 84 5.91 -9.69 -9.99
CA LEU A 84 4.94 -8.65 -10.35
C LEU A 84 5.52 -7.68 -11.38
N LEU A 85 6.81 -7.32 -11.25
CA LEU A 85 7.49 -6.49 -12.24
C LEU A 85 7.63 -7.17 -13.62
N ASP A 86 7.71 -8.50 -13.69
CA ASP A 86 7.65 -9.23 -14.97
C ASP A 86 6.30 -9.00 -15.69
N HIS A 87 5.18 -8.91 -14.95
CA HIS A 87 3.89 -8.52 -15.53
C HIS A 87 3.89 -7.08 -16.05
N VAL A 88 4.56 -6.16 -15.35
CA VAL A 88 4.70 -4.75 -15.79
C VAL A 88 5.47 -4.68 -17.10
N ARG A 89 6.62 -5.36 -17.18
CA ARG A 89 7.45 -5.43 -18.37
C ARG A 89 6.73 -6.10 -19.53
N GLY A 90 5.99 -7.19 -19.27
CA GLY A 90 5.17 -7.88 -20.26
C GLY A 90 4.05 -7.02 -20.85
N ARG A 91 3.70 -5.91 -20.20
CA ARG A 91 2.75 -4.89 -20.69
C ARG A 91 3.43 -3.71 -21.39
N GLY A 92 4.76 -3.75 -21.55
CA GLY A 92 5.53 -2.71 -22.24
C GLY A 92 5.90 -1.51 -21.38
N PHE A 93 5.90 -1.65 -20.05
CA PHE A 93 6.31 -0.59 -19.14
C PHE A 93 7.60 -0.93 -18.41
N ASP A 94 8.38 0.10 -18.08
CA ASP A 94 9.57 -0.05 -17.25
C ASP A 94 9.22 0.04 -15.77
N ALA A 95 9.90 -0.80 -14.97
CA ALA A 95 9.79 -0.78 -13.52
C ALA A 95 11.06 -1.32 -12.85
N VAL A 96 11.35 -0.83 -11.66
CA VAL A 96 12.53 -1.20 -10.89
C VAL A 96 12.16 -1.94 -9.60
N ALA A 97 12.98 -2.91 -9.22
CA ALA A 97 12.84 -3.58 -7.93
C ALA A 97 13.32 -2.63 -6.83
N ALA A 98 12.43 -2.24 -5.93
CA ALA A 98 12.77 -1.32 -4.85
C ALA A 98 11.87 -1.49 -3.62
N ASN A 99 12.45 -1.21 -2.46
CA ASN A 99 11.74 -1.13 -1.19
C ASN A 99 11.28 0.31 -0.95
N LEU A 100 10.04 0.49 -0.47
CA LEU A 100 9.48 1.79 -0.10
C LEU A 100 10.37 2.57 0.89
N LEU A 101 11.10 1.88 1.75
CA LEU A 101 12.00 2.50 2.73
C LEU A 101 13.35 2.94 2.13
N ALA A 102 13.66 2.55 0.89
CA ALA A 102 14.90 2.86 0.19
C ALA A 102 14.63 2.99 -1.31
N LEU A 103 13.91 4.04 -1.70
CA LEU A 103 13.52 4.28 -3.10
C LEU A 103 14.73 4.80 -3.90
N PRO A 104 14.99 4.27 -5.10
CA PRO A 104 16.17 4.61 -5.92
C PRO A 104 15.96 5.87 -6.77
N TYR A 105 15.14 6.79 -6.30
CA TYR A 105 14.80 8.02 -7.01
C TYR A 105 15.46 9.24 -6.36
N ARG A 106 15.77 10.25 -7.16
CA ARG A 106 16.32 11.51 -6.65
C ARG A 106 15.25 12.28 -5.88
N SER A 107 15.65 12.84 -4.74
CA SER A 107 14.80 13.72 -3.93
C SER A 107 14.45 15.01 -4.69
N GLY A 108 13.28 15.57 -4.39
CA GLY A 108 12.84 16.86 -4.90
C GLY A 108 12.55 16.89 -6.41
N LEU A 109 12.27 15.75 -7.03
CA LEU A 109 12.14 15.62 -8.49
C LEU A 109 10.71 15.52 -8.98
N LEU A 110 9.84 14.87 -8.21
CA LEU A 110 8.53 14.48 -8.69
C LEU A 110 7.46 15.55 -8.46
N ASP A 111 6.57 15.71 -9.43
CA ASP A 111 5.33 16.48 -9.29
C ASP A 111 4.32 15.72 -8.41
N PHE A 112 4.32 14.39 -8.51
CA PHE A 112 3.42 13.57 -7.71
C PHE A 112 3.94 12.16 -7.49
N PHE A 113 3.34 11.48 -6.50
CA PHE A 113 3.39 10.02 -6.38
C PHE A 113 2.01 9.44 -6.06
N ILE A 114 1.82 8.17 -6.38
CA ILE A 114 0.77 7.33 -5.82
C ILE A 114 1.40 6.16 -5.07
N CYS A 115 0.81 5.79 -3.91
CA CYS A 115 1.18 4.63 -3.11
C CYS A 115 -0.11 3.93 -2.66
N VAL A 116 -0.50 2.90 -3.38
CA VAL A 116 -1.82 2.30 -3.25
C VAL A 116 -1.73 0.87 -2.75
N ALA A 117 -2.24 0.61 -1.56
CA ALA A 117 -2.24 -0.71 -0.93
C ALA A 117 -0.82 -1.26 -0.66
N VAL A 118 0.09 -0.41 -0.20
CA VAL A 118 1.49 -0.75 0.10
C VAL A 118 1.84 -0.46 1.56
N LEU A 119 1.57 0.77 2.04
CA LEU A 119 1.99 1.24 3.37
C LEU A 119 1.50 0.33 4.50
N HIS A 120 0.33 -0.27 4.34
CA HIS A 120 -0.27 -1.20 5.30
C HIS A 120 0.46 -2.56 5.41
N HIS A 121 1.47 -2.79 4.60
CA HIS A 121 2.35 -3.95 4.74
C HIS A 121 3.54 -3.67 5.65
N LEU A 122 3.79 -2.41 6.02
CA LEU A 122 4.87 -2.06 6.95
C LEU A 122 4.43 -2.28 8.40
N ALA A 123 5.15 -3.15 9.09
CA ALA A 123 4.67 -3.77 10.33
C ALA A 123 4.76 -2.88 11.57
N THR A 124 5.56 -1.79 11.58
CA THR A 124 5.62 -0.87 12.73
C THR A 124 5.15 0.54 12.38
N PRO A 125 4.62 1.31 13.36
CA PRO A 125 4.32 2.73 13.17
C PRO A 125 5.54 3.50 12.65
N GLN A 126 6.74 3.23 13.18
CA GLN A 126 7.97 3.88 12.75
C GLN A 126 8.28 3.59 11.28
N ARG A 127 8.19 2.33 10.84
CA ARG A 127 8.42 1.96 9.43
C ARG A 127 7.37 2.60 8.51
N ARG A 128 6.11 2.70 8.93
CA ARG A 128 5.07 3.41 8.18
C ARG A 128 5.39 4.89 8.06
N LEU A 129 5.83 5.52 9.15
CA LEU A 129 6.30 6.91 9.16
C LEU A 129 7.52 7.12 8.25
N ASP A 130 8.50 6.23 8.30
CA ASP A 130 9.69 6.28 7.45
C ASP A 130 9.34 6.08 5.97
N GLY A 131 8.37 5.22 5.66
CA GLY A 131 7.81 5.08 4.33
C GLY A 131 7.19 6.37 3.80
N ILE A 132 6.40 7.08 4.63
CA ILE A 132 5.83 8.38 4.26
C ILE A 132 6.94 9.42 4.04
N LYS A 133 7.95 9.48 4.93
CA LYS A 133 9.11 10.37 4.76
C LYS A 133 9.89 10.08 3.49
N SER A 134 10.11 8.79 3.17
CA SER A 134 10.77 8.37 1.93
C SER A 134 10.03 8.90 0.70
N MET A 135 8.71 8.72 0.63
CA MET A 135 7.87 9.24 -0.45
C MET A 135 7.86 10.78 -0.50
N ALA A 136 7.74 11.44 0.65
CA ALA A 136 7.75 12.89 0.77
C ALA A 136 9.05 13.51 0.25
N SER A 137 10.18 12.82 0.44
CA SER A 137 11.49 13.29 -0.03
C SER A 137 11.54 13.42 -1.55
N LEU A 138 10.80 12.62 -2.29
CA LEU A 138 10.80 12.60 -3.76
C LEU A 138 10.07 13.80 -4.37
N LEU A 139 9.10 14.36 -3.65
CA LEU A 139 8.30 15.47 -4.15
C LEU A 139 9.13 16.75 -4.21
N LYS A 140 8.96 17.53 -5.25
CA LYS A 140 9.33 18.93 -5.29
C LYS A 140 8.41 19.77 -4.41
N GLY A 141 8.76 21.01 -4.08
CA GLY A 141 7.85 21.95 -3.41
C GLY A 141 6.54 22.08 -4.18
N GLY A 142 5.40 22.05 -3.47
CA GLY A 142 4.06 22.05 -4.07
C GLY A 142 3.61 20.73 -4.68
N GLY A 143 4.50 19.72 -4.80
CA GLY A 143 4.15 18.41 -5.36
C GLY A 143 3.14 17.64 -4.50
N LEU A 144 2.36 16.77 -5.13
CA LEU A 144 1.24 16.05 -4.51
C LEU A 144 1.52 14.56 -4.33
N GLY A 145 1.03 13.97 -3.26
CA GLY A 145 1.08 12.52 -3.05
C GLY A 145 -0.30 11.95 -2.74
N LEU A 146 -0.62 10.77 -3.27
CA LEU A 146 -1.78 10.00 -2.85
C LEU A 146 -1.33 8.72 -2.16
N ILE A 147 -1.78 8.53 -0.92
CA ILE A 147 -1.54 7.32 -0.13
C ILE A 147 -2.89 6.67 0.12
N GLN A 148 -3.04 5.39 -0.26
CA GLN A 148 -4.26 4.62 0.02
C GLN A 148 -3.91 3.35 0.79
N VAL A 149 -4.64 3.10 1.90
CA VAL A 149 -4.45 1.96 2.79
C VAL A 149 -5.77 1.27 3.08
N TRP A 150 -5.74 0.00 3.47
CA TRP A 150 -6.93 -0.69 3.93
C TRP A 150 -7.37 -0.18 5.30
N ALA A 151 -8.67 0.06 5.43
CA ALA A 151 -9.30 0.41 6.70
C ALA A 151 -9.69 -0.85 7.48
N LYS A 152 -9.69 -0.75 8.82
CA LYS A 152 -10.22 -1.79 9.71
C LYS A 152 -11.72 -1.94 9.54
N ASP A 153 -12.46 -0.83 9.48
CA ASP A 153 -13.88 -0.85 9.14
C ASP A 153 -14.07 -1.17 7.65
N GLN A 154 -14.93 -2.14 7.37
CA GLN A 154 -15.26 -2.60 6.03
C GLN A 154 -16.74 -2.33 5.69
N HIS A 155 -17.33 -1.25 6.26
CA HIS A 155 -18.66 -0.76 5.91
C HIS A 155 -18.56 0.63 5.29
N TRP A 156 -19.26 0.84 4.18
CA TRP A 156 -19.28 2.11 3.48
C TRP A 156 -20.70 2.48 3.07
N LYS A 157 -21.17 3.69 3.45
CA LYS A 157 -22.56 4.16 3.21
C LYS A 157 -23.61 3.15 3.70
N GLY A 158 -23.40 2.60 4.91
CA GLY A 158 -24.31 1.64 5.53
C GLY A 158 -24.33 0.24 4.87
N LYS A 159 -23.40 -0.07 3.97
CA LYS A 159 -23.29 -1.36 3.28
C LYS A 159 -21.93 -1.98 3.46
N SER A 160 -21.88 -3.31 3.52
CA SER A 160 -20.61 -4.05 3.49
C SER A 160 -19.84 -3.79 2.19
N THR A 161 -18.51 -3.61 2.29
CA THR A 161 -17.64 -3.48 1.12
C THR A 161 -17.51 -4.80 0.35
N MET A 162 -16.85 -4.76 -0.81
CA MET A 162 -16.57 -5.96 -1.60
C MET A 162 -15.78 -7.03 -0.83
N TYR A 163 -14.95 -6.62 0.13
CA TYR A 163 -14.21 -7.54 0.98
C TYR A 163 -15.16 -8.41 1.82
N LEU A 164 -16.23 -7.83 2.39
CA LEU A 164 -17.22 -8.57 3.21
C LEU A 164 -18.31 -9.23 2.38
N LYS A 165 -18.77 -8.65 1.25
CA LYS A 165 -19.95 -9.10 0.49
C LYS A 165 -19.90 -10.54 -0.03
N SER A 166 -18.72 -11.08 -0.21
CA SER A 166 -18.53 -12.42 -0.74
C SER A 166 -18.49 -13.49 0.36
N GLY A 167 -18.71 -13.13 1.63
CA GLY A 167 -18.79 -14.04 2.78
C GLY A 167 -20.22 -14.24 3.27
N LYS A 168 -20.56 -15.45 3.74
CA LYS A 168 -21.70 -15.64 4.63
C LYS A 168 -21.28 -15.12 6.00
N PHE A 169 -21.96 -14.10 6.51
CA PHE A 169 -21.69 -13.54 7.83
C PHE A 169 -22.08 -14.57 8.89
N GLU A 170 -21.09 -15.21 9.49
CA GLU A 170 -21.24 -15.82 10.80
C GLU A 170 -20.74 -14.78 11.80
N SER A 171 -21.50 -14.54 12.89
CA SER A 171 -21.06 -13.61 13.94
C SER A 171 -19.67 -14.03 14.45
N THR A 172 -18.79 -13.08 14.67
CA THR A 172 -17.46 -13.34 15.24
C THR A 172 -17.51 -13.49 16.77
N GLU A 173 -18.68 -13.41 17.39
CA GLU A 173 -18.84 -13.60 18.83
C GLU A 173 -18.52 -15.04 19.21
N GLY A 174 -17.51 -15.20 20.07
CA GLY A 174 -17.06 -16.51 20.60
C GLY A 174 -16.09 -17.29 19.71
N VAL A 175 -15.63 -16.74 18.60
CA VAL A 175 -14.59 -17.38 17.79
C VAL A 175 -13.23 -17.24 18.47
N VAL A 176 -12.64 -18.36 18.89
CA VAL A 176 -11.24 -18.42 19.31
C VAL A 176 -10.38 -18.08 18.07
N MET A 177 -9.65 -16.98 18.15
CA MET A 177 -8.73 -16.60 17.06
C MET A 177 -7.54 -17.54 17.02
N GLU A 178 -7.33 -18.15 15.87
CA GLU A 178 -6.08 -18.86 15.60
C GLU A 178 -4.97 -17.81 15.48
N GLU A 179 -3.91 -17.97 16.27
CA GLU A 179 -2.72 -17.12 16.22
C GLU A 179 -1.57 -17.91 15.59
N VAL A 180 -0.84 -17.28 14.72
CA VAL A 180 0.35 -17.86 14.11
C VAL A 180 1.57 -17.34 14.87
N ALA A 181 2.36 -18.27 15.39
CA ALA A 181 3.66 -17.94 15.95
C ALA A 181 4.58 -17.45 14.83
N VAL A 182 5.27 -16.35 15.08
CA VAL A 182 6.19 -15.74 14.12
C VAL A 182 7.61 -15.78 14.68
N PRO A 183 8.66 -15.87 13.86
CA PRO A 183 10.04 -15.84 14.32
C PRO A 183 10.28 -14.62 15.21
N GLY A 184 11.02 -14.76 16.32
CA GLY A 184 11.21 -13.71 17.33
C GLY A 184 10.26 -13.78 18.53
N GLY A 185 9.34 -14.79 18.59
CA GLY A 185 8.55 -15.13 19.76
C GLY A 185 7.21 -14.42 19.91
N GLY A 186 6.78 -13.64 18.92
CA GLY A 186 5.45 -13.03 18.87
C GLY A 186 4.38 -13.93 18.25
N LYS A 187 3.12 -13.52 18.37
CA LYS A 187 1.98 -14.16 17.71
C LYS A 187 1.15 -13.09 16.98
N ILE A 188 0.69 -13.40 15.78
CA ILE A 188 -0.19 -12.53 15.00
C ILE A 188 -1.49 -13.27 14.72
N PRO A 189 -2.66 -12.63 14.91
CA PRO A 189 -3.95 -13.21 14.61
C PRO A 189 -4.09 -13.60 13.12
N LEU A 190 -4.59 -14.82 12.88
CA LEU A 190 -4.96 -15.26 11.56
C LEU A 190 -6.36 -14.75 11.24
N GLN A 191 -6.46 -13.84 10.28
CA GLN A 191 -7.72 -13.26 9.83
C GLN A 191 -8.46 -14.25 8.93
N LYS A 192 -9.68 -14.60 9.31
CA LYS A 192 -10.60 -15.32 8.41
C LYS A 192 -10.99 -14.40 7.26
N LEU A 193 -10.84 -14.89 6.03
CA LEU A 193 -11.22 -14.12 4.84
C LEU A 193 -12.71 -13.74 4.85
N ARG A 194 -12.98 -12.50 4.43
CA ARG A 194 -14.35 -12.00 4.25
C ARG A 194 -15.16 -11.87 5.55
N THR A 195 -14.45 -11.70 6.66
CA THR A 195 -15.03 -11.36 7.96
C THR A 195 -14.51 -9.98 8.41
N PRO A 196 -15.21 -9.29 9.33
CA PRO A 196 -14.68 -8.06 9.93
C PRO A 196 -13.28 -8.28 10.51
N PHE A 197 -12.43 -7.27 10.41
CA PHE A 197 -11.08 -7.37 10.98
C PHE A 197 -11.12 -7.40 12.51
N VAL A 198 -10.51 -8.44 13.07
CA VAL A 198 -10.51 -8.71 14.52
C VAL A 198 -9.45 -7.91 15.27
N ALA A 199 -8.39 -7.51 14.59
CA ALA A 199 -7.29 -6.71 15.12
C ALA A 199 -6.78 -5.75 14.05
N THR A 200 -5.91 -4.80 14.42
CA THR A 200 -5.25 -3.90 13.47
C THR A 200 -4.13 -4.60 12.71
N ASP A 201 -3.42 -5.51 13.38
CA ASP A 201 -2.33 -6.29 12.80
C ASP A 201 -2.77 -7.74 12.61
N VAL A 202 -2.80 -8.21 11.37
CA VAL A 202 -3.33 -9.53 11.03
C VAL A 202 -2.50 -10.21 9.94
N LEU A 203 -2.51 -11.54 9.96
CA LEU A 203 -2.09 -12.37 8.82
C LEU A 203 -3.31 -12.74 8.00
N LEU A 204 -3.31 -12.34 6.73
CA LEU A 204 -4.40 -12.60 5.79
C LEU A 204 -3.96 -13.66 4.77
N PRO A 205 -4.63 -14.84 4.72
CA PRO A 205 -4.29 -15.86 3.76
C PRO A 205 -4.60 -15.42 2.32
N TRP A 206 -3.78 -15.86 1.37
CA TRP A 206 -4.09 -15.78 -0.04
C TRP A 206 -4.80 -17.06 -0.48
N ASN A 207 -6.06 -16.96 -0.89
CA ASN A 207 -6.73 -18.07 -1.54
C ASN A 207 -6.51 -17.97 -3.05
N ALA A 208 -5.63 -18.81 -3.60
CA ALA A 208 -5.54 -18.97 -5.03
C ALA A 208 -6.91 -19.44 -5.57
N VAL A 209 -7.43 -18.74 -6.56
CA VAL A 209 -8.68 -19.12 -7.25
C VAL A 209 -8.55 -20.49 -7.92
N ASN A 210 -7.32 -20.92 -8.19
CA ASN A 210 -6.99 -22.23 -8.74
C ASN A 210 -6.47 -23.19 -7.65
N LYS A 211 -7.25 -24.23 -7.36
CA LYS A 211 -7.00 -25.32 -6.39
C LYS A 211 -5.73 -26.16 -6.60
N LYS A 212 -4.76 -25.74 -7.40
CA LYS A 212 -3.57 -26.54 -7.79
C LYS A 212 -2.24 -26.11 -7.16
N VAL A 213 -2.23 -25.13 -6.26
CA VAL A 213 -1.00 -24.80 -5.52
C VAL A 213 -1.02 -25.57 -4.21
N GLU A 214 -0.57 -26.82 -4.25
CA GLU A 214 -0.18 -27.56 -3.05
C GLU A 214 1.12 -26.93 -2.52
N THR A 215 1.00 -26.01 -1.57
CA THR A 215 2.16 -25.48 -0.86
C THR A 215 2.42 -26.33 0.38
N PRO A 216 3.66 -26.82 0.55
CA PRO A 216 4.02 -27.64 1.70
C PRO A 216 4.01 -26.86 3.03
N ASN A 217 3.78 -25.54 3.00
CA ASN A 217 3.79 -24.70 4.18
C ASN A 217 2.68 -23.64 4.11
N LYS A 218 1.62 -23.79 4.91
CA LYS A 218 0.48 -22.84 4.98
C LYS A 218 0.91 -21.40 5.30
N VAL A 219 2.03 -21.21 5.98
CA VAL A 219 2.59 -19.90 6.34
C VAL A 219 3.11 -19.14 5.11
N ALA A 220 3.54 -19.83 4.06
CA ALA A 220 4.15 -19.23 2.87
C ALA A 220 3.20 -18.36 2.03
N LEU A 221 1.90 -18.46 2.24
CA LEU A 221 0.89 -17.66 1.52
C LEU A 221 0.15 -16.67 2.43
N MET A 222 0.68 -16.39 3.60
CA MET A 222 0.13 -15.40 4.53
C MET A 222 0.73 -14.03 4.25
N ARG A 223 -0.12 -13.02 4.12
CA ARG A 223 0.28 -11.63 3.96
C ARG A 223 0.00 -10.89 5.25
N TYR A 224 1.02 -10.21 5.77
CA TYR A 224 0.83 -9.29 6.88
C TYR A 224 0.09 -8.03 6.42
N TYR A 225 -0.89 -7.60 7.20
CA TYR A 225 -1.61 -6.34 7.04
C TYR A 225 -1.72 -5.62 8.38
N HIS A 226 -1.44 -4.34 8.35
CA HIS A 226 -1.88 -3.39 9.35
C HIS A 226 -3.10 -2.66 8.78
N VAL A 227 -4.30 -2.92 9.29
CA VAL A 227 -5.53 -2.26 8.83
C VAL A 227 -5.78 -1.02 9.68
N PHE A 228 -5.87 0.12 9.02
CA PHE A 228 -5.88 1.44 9.64
C PHE A 228 -7.21 1.77 10.32
N GLU A 229 -7.15 2.31 11.52
CA GLU A 229 -8.28 2.92 12.21
C GLU A 229 -8.51 4.36 11.74
N THR A 230 -9.68 4.91 12.11
CA THR A 230 -10.04 6.30 11.77
C THR A 230 -9.02 7.28 12.36
N GLY A 231 -8.49 8.18 11.55
CA GLY A 231 -7.52 9.21 11.98
C GLY A 231 -6.07 8.75 12.06
N GLU A 232 -5.80 7.45 11.92
CA GLU A 232 -4.44 6.93 12.07
C GLU A 232 -3.52 7.38 10.92
N LEU A 233 -4.00 7.33 9.68
CA LEU A 233 -3.22 7.77 8.53
C LEU A 233 -2.90 9.26 8.59
N GLU A 234 -3.87 10.07 8.98
CA GLU A 234 -3.74 11.51 9.18
C GLU A 234 -2.72 11.83 10.27
N ASN A 235 -2.77 11.11 11.39
CA ASN A 235 -1.83 11.27 12.49
C ASN A 235 -0.39 10.90 12.11
N LEU A 236 -0.19 9.91 11.25
CA LEU A 236 1.14 9.58 10.71
C LEU A 236 1.64 10.68 9.76
N ILE A 237 0.77 11.19 8.88
CA ILE A 237 1.11 12.29 7.96
C ILE A 237 1.47 13.56 8.73
N ALA A 238 0.75 13.90 9.78
CA ALA A 238 1.01 15.09 10.61
C ALA A 238 2.40 15.08 11.29
N GLN A 239 3.02 13.91 11.45
CA GLN A 239 4.38 13.79 11.98
C GLN A 239 5.48 14.10 10.93
N VAL A 240 5.10 14.33 9.67
CA VAL A 240 6.03 14.68 8.59
C VAL A 240 5.92 16.16 8.30
N SER A 241 6.73 16.98 8.96
CA SER A 241 6.64 18.44 8.97
C SER A 241 6.68 19.10 7.59
N CYS A 242 7.23 18.43 6.58
CA CYS A 242 7.27 18.93 5.20
C CYS A 242 6.04 18.55 4.37
N LEU A 243 5.01 17.95 4.98
CA LEU A 243 3.76 17.62 4.30
C LEU A 243 2.58 18.36 4.92
N GLU A 244 1.68 18.78 4.05
CA GLU A 244 0.33 19.26 4.38
C GLU A 244 -0.69 18.22 3.94
N LEU A 245 -1.65 17.88 4.80
CA LEU A 245 -2.80 17.05 4.43
C LEU A 245 -3.80 17.91 3.66
N VAL A 246 -4.02 17.58 2.38
CA VAL A 246 -4.96 18.30 1.51
C VAL A 246 -6.36 17.72 1.61
N GLU A 247 -6.47 16.40 1.61
CA GLU A 247 -7.74 15.67 1.65
C GLU A 247 -7.55 14.32 2.31
N SER A 248 -8.53 13.89 3.11
CA SER A 248 -8.64 12.52 3.59
C SER A 248 -10.06 12.01 3.34
N VAL A 249 -10.16 10.82 2.74
CA VAL A 249 -11.44 10.22 2.35
C VAL A 249 -11.47 8.74 2.73
N TYR A 250 -12.58 8.34 3.34
CA TYR A 250 -12.92 6.92 3.50
C TYR A 250 -13.81 6.47 2.34
N GLU A 251 -13.35 5.54 1.53
CA GLU A 251 -14.10 5.00 0.40
C GLU A 251 -13.92 3.49 0.27
N GLN A 252 -15.02 2.74 0.30
CA GLN A 252 -15.06 1.29 0.03
C GLN A 252 -14.06 0.45 0.87
N GLY A 253 -13.93 0.75 2.17
CA GLY A 253 -13.02 0.04 3.07
C GLY A 253 -11.55 0.45 2.96
N ASN A 254 -11.28 1.62 2.42
CA ASN A 254 -9.95 2.19 2.33
C ASN A 254 -9.94 3.64 2.85
N TRP A 255 -8.86 4.01 3.51
CA TRP A 255 -8.48 5.39 3.76
C TRP A 255 -7.58 5.86 2.63
N SER A 256 -7.90 7.01 2.07
CA SER A 256 -7.07 7.69 1.05
C SER A 256 -6.73 9.07 1.52
N ALA A 257 -5.46 9.43 1.54
CA ALA A 257 -4.97 10.76 1.87
C ALA A 257 -4.26 11.38 0.68
N ILE A 258 -4.61 12.63 0.35
CA ILE A 258 -3.84 13.46 -0.58
C ILE A 258 -3.03 14.42 0.27
N VAL A 259 -1.72 14.43 0.03
CA VAL A 259 -0.75 15.30 0.72
C VAL A 259 -0.08 16.23 -0.27
N ARG A 260 0.36 17.40 0.21
CA ARG A 260 1.18 18.35 -0.55
C ARG A 260 2.52 18.56 0.14
N LYS A 261 3.60 18.57 -0.62
CA LYS A 261 4.91 19.00 -0.13
C LYS A 261 4.88 20.51 0.11
N ILE A 262 5.15 20.92 1.34
CA ILE A 262 5.28 22.34 1.68
C ILE A 262 6.49 22.92 0.94
N GLU A 263 6.32 24.06 0.29
CA GLU A 263 7.44 24.77 -0.31
C GLU A 263 8.38 25.28 0.80
N PRO A 264 9.69 25.19 0.62
CA PRO A 264 10.61 25.87 1.52
C PRO A 264 10.27 27.38 1.55
N THR A 265 9.97 27.91 2.72
CA THR A 265 9.84 29.37 2.86
C THR A 265 11.16 30.01 2.42
N LEU A 266 11.11 30.84 1.37
CA LEU A 266 12.22 31.68 0.96
C LEU A 266 12.49 32.69 2.09
N GLY A 267 13.28 32.34 3.09
CA GLY A 267 13.48 33.23 4.23
C GLY A 267 14.25 32.70 5.42
N GLU A 268 15.18 31.76 5.22
CA GLU A 268 16.26 31.51 6.20
C GLU A 268 17.54 31.15 5.48
N ASN A 269 18.07 32.13 4.70
CA ASN A 269 19.50 32.20 4.51
C ASN A 269 20.08 32.73 5.84
N ASN A 270 20.26 31.87 6.80
CA ASN A 270 21.15 32.16 7.91
C ASN A 270 22.58 32.18 7.37
N ASN A 271 23.10 33.39 7.24
CA ASN A 271 24.52 33.66 7.35
C ASN A 271 25.06 32.97 8.61
N GLU A 272 25.87 31.92 8.43
CA GLU A 272 27.01 31.60 9.27
C GLU A 272 28.03 30.81 8.46
#